data_317cdda56b9829b8f31833859bec7c86
#
_entry.id   317cdda56b9829b8f31833859bec7c86
#
_cell.length_a   1.000
_cell.length_b   1.000
_cell.length_c   1.000
_cell.angle_alpha   90.00
_cell.angle_beta   90.00
_cell.angle_gamma   90.00
#
_symmetry.space_group_name_H-M   'P 1'
#
loop_
_entity.id
_entity.type
_entity.pdbx_description
1 polymer ?
#
loop_
_entity_poly.entity_id
_entity_poly.type
_entity_poly.pdbx_seq_one_letter_code
_entity_poly.pdbx_strand_id
1 'polypeptide(L)'
;PWCPPTASTGQKSLTSVTSLTPISENPTTKGDSPLGFDIDPDEVGLPHFDRVVIDRFPGLLSDVLKVATDDREYDLMLLSSLTVLSTVMPGVSGMLKKQLYKPPFYTLIIGPSGSGKGCINVVRKLADPWQDYIFDISKAKVKEYEEQKELSDNYKAQVRAAKGKKPVGLPPEEPVPVCQKRLHMSGYTTTARMIEQLDVNSPYASFLYETELESVNNTIMQDFGGYSYVLNQAFQHERIGCSSKTNGTSFIEFPELGFLATGTPGMLLKLIPSTESGLYSRLLIYRITGRADYQPLTSVDDTMCSVRYFERLGQR
;
A
#
# COMPACT_ATOMS: atom_id res chain seq x y z
N PRO A 1 -40.46 -3.77 -24.48
CA PRO A 1 -40.11 -3.31 -25.82
C PRO A 1 -40.04 -1.80 -25.80
N TRP A 2 -38.83 -1.31 -25.96
CA TRP A 2 -38.52 0.11 -26.00
C TRP A 2 -38.34 0.52 -27.46
N CYS A 3 -39.05 1.59 -27.89
CA CYS A 3 -39.01 2.11 -29.25
C CYS A 3 -38.26 3.46 -29.24
N PRO A 4 -37.27 3.71 -30.11
CA PRO A 4 -36.58 4.98 -30.14
C PRO A 4 -37.33 6.02 -31.05
N PRO A 5 -37.20 7.34 -30.74
CA PRO A 5 -37.79 8.37 -31.61
C PRO A 5 -36.92 8.68 -32.81
N THR A 6 -37.61 8.98 -33.89
CA THR A 6 -37.16 9.28 -35.26
C THR A 6 -36.42 10.62 -35.35
N ALA A 7 -35.38 10.61 -36.14
CA ALA A 7 -34.58 11.77 -36.55
C ALA A 7 -35.35 12.78 -37.40
N SER A 8 -35.20 14.07 -37.11
CA SER A 8 -35.54 15.16 -38.06
C SER A 8 -34.26 15.84 -38.52
N THR A 9 -34.10 15.83 -39.81
CA THR A 9 -33.06 16.49 -40.61
C THR A 9 -33.17 18.01 -40.54
N GLY A 10 -32.10 18.66 -40.14
CA GLY A 10 -31.91 20.10 -40.27
C GLY A 10 -30.49 20.41 -40.68
N GLN A 11 -30.24 20.55 -41.97
CA GLN A 11 -29.00 21.10 -42.53
C GLN A 11 -28.85 22.55 -42.10
N LYS A 12 -27.73 22.91 -41.46
CA LYS A 12 -27.21 24.28 -41.47
C LYS A 12 -25.74 24.28 -41.87
N SER A 13 -25.49 25.12 -42.88
CA SER A 13 -24.26 25.36 -43.62
C SER A 13 -23.06 25.73 -42.73
N LEU A 14 -21.92 25.13 -43.04
CA LEU A 14 -20.58 25.54 -42.60
C LEU A 14 -20.17 26.85 -43.31
N THR A 15 -19.89 27.88 -42.55
CA THR A 15 -19.15 29.05 -43.05
C THR A 15 -17.95 29.31 -42.12
N SER A 16 -16.80 29.42 -42.81
CA SER A 16 -15.53 30.07 -42.49
C SER A 16 -14.76 29.61 -41.24
N VAL A 17 -13.72 28.84 -41.55
CA VAL A 17 -12.54 28.64 -40.73
C VAL A 17 -11.76 29.97 -40.66
N THR A 18 -11.76 30.60 -39.49
CA THR A 18 -10.89 31.74 -39.21
C THR A 18 -9.53 31.20 -38.75
N SER A 19 -8.48 31.66 -39.44
CA SER A 19 -7.07 31.34 -39.16
C SER A 19 -6.68 31.49 -37.70
N LEU A 20 -6.20 30.41 -37.11
CA LEU A 20 -5.51 30.44 -35.83
C LEU A 20 -4.12 31.05 -36.03
N THR A 21 -3.89 32.21 -35.45
CA THR A 21 -2.55 32.79 -35.26
C THR A 21 -1.75 31.88 -34.34
N PRO A 22 -0.45 31.64 -34.58
CA PRO A 22 0.38 30.87 -33.70
C PRO A 22 0.54 31.62 -32.39
N ILE A 23 0.24 30.90 -31.30
CA ILE A 23 0.52 31.37 -29.91
C ILE A 23 2.03 31.45 -29.81
N SER A 24 2.55 32.66 -29.55
CA SER A 24 3.96 32.90 -29.24
C SER A 24 4.37 32.02 -28.02
N GLU A 25 5.42 31.26 -28.23
CA GLU A 25 6.08 30.55 -27.14
C GLU A 25 6.52 31.57 -26.08
N ASN A 26 5.84 31.54 -24.93
CA ASN A 26 6.37 32.21 -23.74
C ASN A 26 7.62 31.42 -23.31
N PRO A 27 8.73 32.08 -23.00
CA PRO A 27 9.89 31.42 -22.41
C PRO A 27 9.46 30.83 -21.08
N THR A 28 9.49 29.50 -20.98
CA THR A 28 9.35 28.77 -19.73
C THR A 28 10.39 29.27 -18.75
N THR A 29 9.98 30.07 -17.80
CA THR A 29 10.76 30.35 -16.60
C THR A 29 11.06 28.98 -15.94
N LYS A 30 12.34 28.64 -15.86
CA LYS A 30 12.82 27.54 -15.05
C LYS A 30 12.35 27.80 -13.61
N GLY A 31 11.27 27.12 -13.21
CA GLY A 31 10.82 27.13 -11.83
C GLY A 31 11.70 26.19 -11.04
N ASP A 32 12.43 26.71 -10.07
CA ASP A 32 13.12 25.93 -9.07
C ASP A 32 12.13 24.98 -8.41
N SER A 33 12.22 23.69 -8.71
CA SER A 33 11.44 22.67 -8.00
C SER A 33 11.94 22.66 -6.54
N PRO A 34 11.06 22.79 -5.54
CA PRO A 34 11.47 22.84 -4.14
C PRO A 34 12.21 21.57 -3.66
N LEU A 35 12.22 20.51 -4.46
CA LEU A 35 12.94 19.26 -4.18
C LEU A 35 14.26 19.12 -4.94
N GLY A 36 14.69 20.14 -5.72
CA GLY A 36 15.93 20.08 -6.51
C GLY A 36 15.91 19.03 -7.63
N PHE A 37 14.76 18.44 -7.92
CA PHE A 37 14.58 17.56 -9.06
C PHE A 37 14.16 18.41 -10.27
N ASP A 38 15.11 18.99 -10.98
CA ASP A 38 14.92 19.34 -12.38
C ASP A 38 14.74 18.02 -13.13
N ILE A 39 13.50 17.61 -13.27
CA ILE A 39 13.11 16.39 -13.96
C ILE A 39 13.17 16.73 -15.45
N ASP A 40 14.30 16.53 -16.06
CA ASP A 40 14.37 16.43 -17.52
C ASP A 40 13.64 15.13 -17.90
N PRO A 41 12.49 15.19 -18.58
CA PRO A 41 11.75 13.99 -18.97
C PRO A 41 12.54 13.08 -19.91
N ASP A 42 13.61 13.59 -20.53
CA ASP A 42 14.42 12.92 -21.53
C ASP A 42 15.81 12.46 -20.98
N GLU A 43 16.03 12.46 -19.67
CA GLU A 43 17.24 11.93 -19.08
C GLU A 43 17.34 10.42 -19.33
N VAL A 44 17.94 10.10 -20.45
CA VAL A 44 18.32 8.75 -20.87
C VAL A 44 19.43 8.26 -19.95
N GLY A 45 19.16 7.24 -19.15
CA GLY A 45 20.23 6.50 -18.49
C GLY A 45 20.28 6.56 -16.97
N LEU A 46 19.14 6.50 -16.27
CA LEU A 46 19.17 6.15 -14.85
C LEU A 46 19.77 4.75 -14.69
N PRO A 47 20.64 4.54 -13.67
CA PRO A 47 21.29 3.25 -13.47
C PRO A 47 20.26 2.17 -13.10
N HIS A 48 20.48 0.98 -13.66
CA HIS A 48 19.77 -0.24 -13.30
C HIS A 48 20.58 -1.03 -12.26
N PHE A 49 19.90 -1.93 -11.53
CA PHE A 49 20.60 -2.85 -10.63
C PHE A 49 21.46 -3.84 -11.44
N ASP A 50 22.68 -4.06 -10.96
CA ASP A 50 23.60 -5.01 -11.60
C ASP A 50 23.10 -6.44 -11.42
N ARG A 51 22.74 -7.07 -12.53
CA ARG A 51 22.25 -8.46 -12.57
C ARG A 51 23.27 -9.47 -12.02
N VAL A 52 24.56 -9.21 -12.19
CA VAL A 52 25.63 -10.09 -11.70
C VAL A 52 25.65 -10.19 -10.17
N VAL A 53 25.31 -9.09 -9.49
CA VAL A 53 25.17 -9.11 -8.02
C VAL A 53 23.96 -9.91 -7.60
N ILE A 54 22.89 -9.81 -8.36
CA ILE A 54 21.58 -10.38 -8.04
C ILE A 54 21.53 -11.88 -8.32
N ASP A 55 22.29 -12.38 -9.28
CA ASP A 55 22.43 -13.83 -9.55
C ASP A 55 22.99 -14.60 -8.33
N ARG A 56 23.55 -13.90 -7.34
CA ARG A 56 24.01 -14.46 -6.07
C ARG A 56 22.94 -14.53 -5.00
N PHE A 57 21.77 -13.97 -5.24
CA PHE A 57 20.66 -14.01 -4.28
C PHE A 57 20.04 -15.40 -4.14
N PRO A 58 19.34 -15.65 -3.01
CA PRO A 58 18.63 -16.91 -2.78
C PRO A 58 17.66 -17.24 -3.91
N GLY A 59 17.44 -18.54 -4.15
CA GLY A 59 16.64 -19.04 -5.26
C GLY A 59 15.26 -18.43 -5.42
N LEU A 60 14.61 -18.01 -4.33
CA LEU A 60 13.30 -17.33 -4.40
C LEU A 60 13.36 -16.03 -5.19
N LEU A 61 14.32 -15.13 -4.88
CA LEU A 61 14.47 -13.88 -5.61
C LEU A 61 14.86 -14.12 -7.08
N SER A 62 15.78 -15.06 -7.32
CA SER A 62 16.13 -15.46 -8.68
C SER A 62 14.91 -15.95 -9.46
N ASP A 63 14.04 -16.76 -8.85
CA ASP A 63 12.82 -17.26 -9.50
C ASP A 63 11.82 -16.14 -9.80
N VAL A 64 11.67 -15.16 -8.91
CA VAL A 64 10.84 -13.97 -9.16
C VAL A 64 11.36 -13.16 -10.34
N LEU A 65 12.68 -12.95 -10.40
CA LEU A 65 13.29 -12.08 -11.40
C LEU A 65 13.39 -12.69 -12.80
N LYS A 66 13.24 -14.02 -12.93
CA LYS A 66 13.23 -14.72 -14.23
C LYS A 66 12.08 -14.30 -15.15
N VAL A 67 10.98 -13.77 -14.59
CA VAL A 67 9.82 -13.36 -15.38
C VAL A 67 9.92 -11.94 -15.91
N ALA A 68 10.91 -11.17 -15.47
CA ALA A 68 11.12 -9.81 -15.95
C ALA A 68 11.54 -9.79 -17.42
N THR A 69 10.90 -8.96 -18.22
CA THR A 69 11.10 -8.87 -19.67
C THR A 69 12.14 -7.84 -20.07
N ASP A 70 12.36 -6.82 -19.25
CA ASP A 70 13.35 -5.75 -19.46
C ASP A 70 14.05 -5.37 -18.12
N ASP A 71 15.07 -4.50 -18.20
CA ASP A 71 15.83 -4.07 -17.02
C ASP A 71 15.00 -3.26 -16.04
N ARG A 72 14.06 -2.47 -16.54
CA ARG A 72 13.13 -1.69 -15.72
C ARG A 72 12.18 -2.60 -14.93
N GLU A 73 11.55 -3.56 -15.59
CA GLU A 73 10.67 -4.54 -14.93
C GLU A 73 11.44 -5.37 -13.91
N TYR A 74 12.69 -5.72 -14.23
CA TYR A 74 13.61 -6.40 -13.33
C TYR A 74 13.85 -5.61 -12.04
N ASP A 75 14.17 -4.33 -12.14
CA ASP A 75 14.39 -3.44 -11.00
C ASP A 75 13.12 -3.29 -10.14
N LEU A 76 11.98 -3.12 -10.80
CA LEU A 76 10.69 -3.01 -10.13
C LEU A 76 10.33 -4.28 -9.35
N MET A 77 10.50 -5.45 -9.98
CA MET A 77 10.26 -6.74 -9.35
C MET A 77 11.23 -6.99 -8.19
N LEU A 78 12.49 -6.61 -8.34
CA LEU A 78 13.48 -6.73 -7.27
C LEU A 78 13.08 -5.91 -6.05
N LEU A 79 12.89 -4.59 -6.23
CA LEU A 79 12.55 -3.68 -5.14
C LEU A 79 11.23 -4.04 -4.46
N SER A 80 10.23 -4.37 -5.26
CA SER A 80 8.93 -4.78 -4.75
C SER A 80 9.03 -6.09 -3.97
N SER A 81 9.78 -7.08 -4.48
CA SER A 81 9.97 -8.35 -3.77
C SER A 81 10.70 -8.18 -2.45
N LEU A 82 11.76 -7.38 -2.42
CA LEU A 82 12.47 -7.09 -1.19
C LEU A 82 11.56 -6.43 -0.16
N THR A 83 10.72 -5.47 -0.61
CA THR A 83 9.76 -4.79 0.28
C THR A 83 8.68 -5.75 0.79
N VAL A 84 8.09 -6.55 -0.09
CA VAL A 84 7.07 -7.56 0.29
C VAL A 84 7.66 -8.57 1.26
N LEU A 85 8.80 -9.17 0.91
CA LEU A 85 9.45 -10.19 1.73
C LEU A 85 9.87 -9.65 3.10
N SER A 86 10.28 -8.37 3.20
CA SER A 86 10.62 -7.77 4.48
C SER A 86 9.46 -7.78 5.48
N THR A 87 8.22 -7.79 5.03
CA THR A 87 7.02 -7.80 5.88
C THR A 87 6.61 -9.20 6.36
N VAL A 88 7.17 -10.25 5.77
CA VAL A 88 6.85 -11.65 6.09
C VAL A 88 8.00 -12.38 6.80
N MET A 89 8.91 -11.63 7.43
CA MET A 89 10.05 -12.16 8.17
C MET A 89 9.91 -11.95 9.69
N PRO A 90 8.97 -12.63 10.37
CA PRO A 90 8.80 -12.47 11.82
C PRO A 90 10.04 -13.00 12.55
N GLY A 91 10.41 -12.29 13.62
CA GLY A 91 11.56 -12.69 14.45
C GLY A 91 12.94 -12.32 13.90
N VAL A 92 13.03 -11.80 12.68
CA VAL A 92 14.28 -11.25 12.15
C VAL A 92 14.50 -9.84 12.72
N SER A 93 15.71 -9.55 13.15
CA SER A 93 16.11 -8.23 13.62
C SER A 93 17.60 -8.02 13.49
N GLY A 94 18.02 -6.76 13.45
CA GLY A 94 19.42 -6.37 13.38
C GLY A 94 19.73 -5.19 14.32
N MET A 95 20.95 -5.10 14.80
CA MET A 95 21.41 -3.99 15.62
C MET A 95 22.25 -3.02 14.76
N LEU A 96 21.83 -1.76 14.70
CA LEU A 96 22.60 -0.70 14.08
C LEU A 96 22.77 0.46 15.07
N LYS A 97 24.01 0.83 15.38
CA LYS A 97 24.31 1.95 16.31
C LYS A 97 23.51 1.89 17.63
N LYS A 98 23.42 0.71 18.26
CA LYS A 98 22.70 0.46 19.52
C LYS A 98 21.16 0.52 19.41
N GLN A 99 20.60 0.64 18.23
CA GLN A 99 19.18 0.58 17.99
C GLN A 99 18.82 -0.73 17.31
N LEU A 100 17.70 -1.33 17.72
CA LEU A 100 17.14 -2.54 17.12
C LEU A 100 16.31 -2.14 15.92
N TYR A 101 16.53 -2.82 14.80
CA TYR A 101 15.75 -2.67 13.57
C TYR A 101 15.13 -3.99 13.16
N LYS A 102 13.97 -3.90 12.54
CA LYS A 102 13.25 -5.00 11.92
C LYS A 102 13.28 -4.86 10.39
N PRO A 103 13.02 -5.96 9.64
CA PRO A 103 13.12 -5.95 8.18
C PRO A 103 12.21 -4.98 7.44
N PRO A 104 10.94 -4.70 7.88
CA PRO A 104 10.03 -3.87 7.09
C PRO A 104 10.61 -2.49 6.77
N PHE A 105 10.55 -2.10 5.50
CA PHE A 105 11.00 -0.80 5.02
C PHE A 105 10.02 -0.19 4.02
N TYR A 106 10.29 1.04 3.60
CA TYR A 106 9.39 1.83 2.76
C TYR A 106 9.97 2.02 1.37
N THR A 107 9.22 1.62 0.35
CA THR A 107 9.58 1.80 -1.05
C THR A 107 8.51 2.58 -1.79
N LEU A 108 8.96 3.55 -2.57
CA LEU A 108 8.12 4.38 -3.41
C LEU A 108 8.64 4.36 -4.84
N ILE A 109 7.82 3.88 -5.77
CA ILE A 109 8.15 3.78 -7.18
C ILE A 109 7.46 4.90 -7.94
N ILE A 110 8.23 5.81 -8.52
CA ILE A 110 7.73 7.00 -9.19
C ILE A 110 8.04 6.95 -10.69
N GLY A 111 7.02 7.16 -11.49
CA GLY A 111 7.17 7.21 -12.95
C GLY A 111 5.94 7.76 -13.65
N PRO A 112 6.06 8.15 -14.91
CA PRO A 112 4.94 8.65 -15.68
C PRO A 112 3.81 7.62 -15.81
N SER A 113 2.64 8.06 -16.23
CA SER A 113 1.54 7.15 -16.57
C SER A 113 1.95 6.26 -17.75
N GLY A 114 1.61 4.97 -17.69
CA GLY A 114 1.98 4.01 -18.73
C GLY A 114 3.45 3.55 -18.71
N SER A 115 4.18 3.73 -17.61
CA SER A 115 5.58 3.30 -17.47
C SER A 115 5.77 1.84 -17.01
N GLY A 116 4.74 1.01 -17.05
CA GLY A 116 4.87 -0.43 -16.74
C GLY A 116 4.87 -0.78 -15.24
N LYS A 117 4.53 0.16 -14.36
CA LYS A 117 4.48 -0.06 -12.90
C LYS A 117 3.57 -1.19 -12.44
N GLY A 118 2.65 -1.65 -13.27
CA GLY A 118 1.66 -2.67 -12.92
C GLY A 118 2.25 -4.05 -12.56
N CYS A 119 3.49 -4.35 -12.96
CA CYS A 119 4.15 -5.61 -12.63
C CYS A 119 4.26 -5.86 -11.12
N ILE A 120 4.29 -4.82 -10.28
CA ILE A 120 4.33 -4.97 -8.82
C ILE A 120 3.09 -5.65 -8.23
N ASN A 121 1.95 -5.64 -8.96
CA ASN A 121 0.72 -6.27 -8.48
C ASN A 121 0.85 -7.79 -8.31
N VAL A 122 1.62 -8.44 -9.19
CA VAL A 122 1.85 -9.88 -9.08
C VAL A 122 2.85 -10.19 -7.98
N VAL A 123 3.84 -9.31 -7.75
CA VAL A 123 4.85 -9.48 -6.69
C VAL A 123 4.21 -9.49 -5.30
N ARG A 124 3.18 -8.70 -5.07
CA ARG A 124 2.45 -8.69 -3.79
C ARG A 124 1.95 -10.08 -3.40
N LYS A 125 1.64 -10.92 -4.39
CA LYS A 125 1.15 -12.30 -4.19
C LYS A 125 2.13 -13.22 -3.44
N LEU A 126 3.40 -12.86 -3.36
CA LEU A 126 4.38 -13.54 -2.52
C LEU A 126 4.00 -13.55 -1.03
N ALA A 127 3.25 -12.55 -0.58
CA ALA A 127 2.83 -12.42 0.81
C ALA A 127 1.44 -13.02 1.10
N ASP A 128 0.67 -13.43 0.09
CA ASP A 128 -0.69 -13.94 0.29
C ASP A 128 -0.72 -15.20 1.21
N PRO A 129 0.16 -16.19 1.07
CA PRO A 129 0.16 -17.34 1.99
C PRO A 129 0.45 -16.95 3.45
N TRP A 130 1.28 -15.92 3.66
CA TRP A 130 1.52 -15.39 5.00
C TRP A 130 0.30 -14.61 5.53
N GLN A 131 -0.35 -13.85 4.67
CA GLN A 131 -1.62 -13.18 5.00
C GLN A 131 -2.66 -14.20 5.47
N ASP A 132 -2.84 -15.30 4.74
CA ASP A 132 -3.78 -16.36 5.08
C ASP A 132 -3.42 -17.01 6.42
N TYR A 133 -2.14 -17.30 6.65
CA TYR A 133 -1.67 -17.86 7.91
C TYR A 133 -2.00 -16.95 9.11
N ILE A 134 -1.65 -15.65 9.08
CA ILE A 134 -1.93 -14.76 10.21
C ILE A 134 -3.43 -14.49 10.38
N PHE A 135 -4.19 -14.56 9.29
CA PHE A 135 -5.65 -14.47 9.33
C PHE A 135 -6.23 -15.67 10.06
N ASP A 136 -5.82 -16.89 9.72
CA ASP A 136 -6.35 -18.12 10.30
C ASP A 136 -6.01 -18.25 11.81
N ILE A 137 -4.81 -17.87 12.24
CA ILE A 137 -4.48 -17.91 13.68
C ILE A 137 -5.31 -16.95 14.53
N SER A 138 -5.85 -15.89 13.95
CA SER A 138 -6.73 -14.94 14.65
C SER A 138 -8.21 -15.29 14.55
N LYS A 139 -8.60 -16.10 13.56
CA LYS A 139 -9.98 -16.44 13.25
C LYS A 139 -10.72 -17.12 14.41
N ALA A 140 -10.03 -18.03 15.11
CA ALA A 140 -10.62 -18.73 16.24
C ALA A 140 -10.98 -17.76 17.38
N LYS A 141 -10.11 -16.79 17.68
CA LYS A 141 -10.37 -15.77 18.72
C LYS A 141 -11.49 -14.82 18.32
N VAL A 142 -11.57 -14.46 17.06
CA VAL A 142 -12.67 -13.61 16.54
C VAL A 142 -14.00 -14.34 16.67
N LYS A 143 -14.04 -15.62 16.31
CA LYS A 143 -15.26 -16.44 16.44
C LYS A 143 -15.69 -16.58 17.91
N GLU A 144 -14.76 -16.84 18.82
CA GLU A 144 -15.06 -16.88 20.25
C GLU A 144 -15.62 -15.55 20.76
N TYR A 145 -15.03 -14.43 20.34
CA TYR A 145 -15.54 -13.10 20.67
C TYR A 145 -16.98 -12.89 20.15
N GLU A 146 -17.26 -13.29 18.90
CA GLU A 146 -18.59 -13.15 18.30
C GLU A 146 -19.63 -13.98 19.09
N GLU A 147 -19.29 -15.22 19.48
CA GLU A 147 -20.15 -16.09 20.29
C GLU A 147 -20.40 -15.47 21.68
N GLN A 148 -19.35 -14.97 22.34
CA GLN A 148 -19.50 -14.30 23.66
C GLN A 148 -20.31 -13.01 23.56
N LYS A 149 -20.15 -12.25 22.49
CA LYS A 149 -20.91 -11.02 22.21
C LYS A 149 -22.39 -11.33 22.01
N GLU A 150 -22.71 -12.35 21.24
CA GLU A 150 -24.09 -12.78 21.02
C GLU A 150 -24.78 -13.18 22.35
N LEU A 151 -24.07 -13.93 23.22
CA LEU A 151 -24.56 -14.28 24.56
C LEU A 151 -24.82 -13.04 25.43
N SER A 152 -23.89 -12.07 25.40
CA SER A 152 -24.02 -10.81 26.15
C SER A 152 -25.21 -9.97 25.63
N ASP A 153 -25.34 -9.85 24.31
CA ASP A 153 -26.43 -9.08 23.69
C ASP A 153 -27.80 -9.72 23.96
N ASN A 154 -27.88 -11.05 23.89
CA ASN A 154 -29.10 -11.81 24.24
C ASN A 154 -29.48 -11.62 25.70
N TYR A 155 -28.51 -11.66 26.62
CA TYR A 155 -28.74 -11.37 28.05
C TYR A 155 -29.22 -9.93 28.24
N LYS A 156 -28.58 -8.95 27.62
CA LYS A 156 -28.99 -7.52 27.67
C LYS A 156 -30.42 -7.34 27.14
N ALA A 157 -30.81 -8.06 26.07
CA ALA A 157 -32.16 -8.05 25.53
C ALA A 157 -33.19 -8.64 26.51
N GLN A 158 -32.88 -9.78 27.16
CA GLN A 158 -33.73 -10.38 28.18
C GLN A 158 -33.95 -9.47 29.40
N VAL A 159 -32.87 -8.79 29.88
CA VAL A 159 -32.94 -7.81 30.97
C VAL A 159 -33.89 -6.66 30.60
N ARG A 160 -33.80 -6.15 29.36
CA ARG A 160 -34.70 -5.08 28.87
C ARG A 160 -36.14 -5.53 28.78
N ALA A 161 -36.38 -6.75 28.30
CA ALA A 161 -37.73 -7.32 28.18
C ALA A 161 -38.40 -7.62 29.55
N ALA A 162 -37.62 -7.96 30.55
CA ALA A 162 -38.09 -8.30 31.89
C ALA A 162 -38.54 -7.10 32.75
N LYS A 163 -38.52 -5.86 32.21
CA LYS A 163 -38.97 -4.61 32.87
C LYS A 163 -38.55 -4.49 34.34
N GLY A 164 -37.27 -4.78 34.63
CA GLY A 164 -36.69 -4.65 35.97
C GLY A 164 -36.77 -5.89 36.86
N LYS A 165 -37.35 -7.00 36.40
CA LYS A 165 -37.20 -8.30 37.07
C LYS A 165 -35.82 -8.87 36.66
N LYS A 166 -35.01 -9.26 37.65
CA LYS A 166 -33.68 -9.87 37.40
C LYS A 166 -33.88 -11.16 36.56
N PRO A 167 -33.24 -11.31 35.41
CA PRO A 167 -33.22 -12.57 34.70
C PRO A 167 -32.57 -13.64 35.54
N VAL A 168 -32.96 -14.88 35.34
CA VAL A 168 -32.39 -16.04 36.04
C VAL A 168 -31.00 -16.33 35.43
N GLY A 169 -29.96 -16.07 36.21
CA GLY A 169 -28.56 -16.35 35.81
C GLY A 169 -27.61 -15.21 36.13
N LEU A 170 -26.33 -15.56 36.18
CA LEU A 170 -25.27 -14.57 36.27
C LEU A 170 -25.11 -13.84 34.93
N PRO A 171 -24.85 -12.52 34.93
CA PRO A 171 -24.55 -11.82 33.67
C PRO A 171 -23.30 -12.44 33.01
N PRO A 172 -23.33 -12.67 31.70
CA PRO A 172 -22.15 -13.11 31.00
C PRO A 172 -21.06 -12.04 31.13
N GLU A 173 -19.81 -12.50 31.11
CA GLU A 173 -18.66 -11.61 31.09
C GLU A 173 -18.70 -10.73 29.85
N GLU A 174 -18.39 -9.44 29.98
CA GLU A 174 -18.47 -8.52 28.85
C GLU A 174 -17.30 -8.82 27.91
N PRO A 175 -17.58 -9.21 26.63
CA PRO A 175 -16.52 -9.66 25.75
C PRO A 175 -15.60 -8.50 25.34
N VAL A 176 -14.28 -8.76 25.39
CA VAL A 176 -13.28 -7.80 24.92
C VAL A 176 -13.23 -7.84 23.40
N PRO A 177 -13.34 -6.69 22.71
CA PRO A 177 -13.29 -6.66 21.27
C PRO A 177 -12.01 -7.27 20.71
N VAL A 178 -12.14 -8.23 19.80
CA VAL A 178 -11.02 -8.87 19.11
C VAL A 178 -11.13 -8.54 17.62
N CYS A 179 -10.07 -7.97 17.06
CA CYS A 179 -9.98 -7.68 15.65
C CYS A 179 -9.18 -8.77 14.90
N GLN A 180 -9.54 -8.97 13.64
CA GLN A 180 -8.86 -9.92 12.75
C GLN A 180 -7.46 -9.41 12.38
N LYS A 181 -6.44 -10.27 12.49
CA LYS A 181 -5.10 -9.99 11.95
C LYS A 181 -5.14 -9.92 10.42
N ARG A 182 -4.50 -8.93 9.85
CA ARG A 182 -4.41 -8.74 8.41
C ARG A 182 -3.09 -8.07 8.06
N LEU A 183 -2.30 -8.71 7.21
CA LEU A 183 -1.05 -8.14 6.72
C LEU A 183 -1.32 -6.87 5.90
N HIS A 184 -2.19 -6.99 4.90
CA HIS A 184 -2.45 -5.91 3.95
C HIS A 184 -3.37 -4.82 4.51
N MET A 185 -2.95 -3.58 4.37
CA MET A 185 -3.74 -2.37 4.63
C MET A 185 -3.83 -1.52 3.37
N SER A 186 -4.98 -0.87 3.17
CA SER A 186 -5.19 0.09 2.09
C SER A 186 -4.73 1.50 2.48
N GLY A 187 -4.32 2.31 1.50
CA GLY A 187 -4.01 3.73 1.67
C GLY A 187 -5.20 4.59 2.12
N TYR A 188 -6.43 4.11 1.96
CA TYR A 188 -7.63 4.76 2.51
C TYR A 188 -7.88 4.44 4.00
N THR A 189 -7.00 3.65 4.63
CA THR A 189 -7.12 3.35 6.06
C THR A 189 -6.91 4.61 6.89
N THR A 190 -7.85 4.95 7.77
CA THR A 190 -7.71 6.09 8.68
C THR A 190 -6.57 5.84 9.68
N THR A 191 -5.95 6.90 10.20
CA THR A 191 -4.87 6.80 11.21
C THR A 191 -5.28 5.96 12.42
N ALA A 192 -6.48 6.16 12.95
CA ALA A 192 -6.97 5.38 14.10
C ALA A 192 -7.04 3.87 13.76
N ARG A 193 -7.55 3.51 12.58
CA ARG A 193 -7.64 2.13 12.12
C ARG A 193 -6.26 1.53 11.81
N MET A 194 -5.33 2.34 11.30
CA MET A 194 -3.94 1.91 11.08
C MET A 194 -3.28 1.54 12.42
N ILE A 195 -3.41 2.39 13.43
CA ILE A 195 -2.87 2.12 14.77
C ILE A 195 -3.49 0.86 15.37
N GLU A 196 -4.82 0.74 15.30
CA GLU A 196 -5.52 -0.47 15.77
C GLU A 196 -5.02 -1.74 15.06
N GLN A 197 -4.83 -1.69 13.73
CA GLN A 197 -4.36 -2.85 12.98
C GLN A 197 -2.91 -3.19 13.28
N LEU A 198 -2.04 -2.19 13.49
CA LEU A 198 -0.66 -2.40 13.93
C LEU A 198 -0.61 -3.11 15.30
N ASP A 199 -1.47 -2.69 16.23
CA ASP A 199 -1.58 -3.31 17.57
C ASP A 199 -2.07 -4.76 17.47
N VAL A 200 -3.17 -4.98 16.77
CA VAL A 200 -3.76 -6.32 16.54
C VAL A 200 -2.77 -7.27 15.87
N ASN A 201 -2.00 -6.79 14.91
CA ASN A 201 -1.05 -7.60 14.18
C ASN A 201 0.16 -8.01 15.03
N SER A 202 0.55 -7.19 16.01
CA SER A 202 1.73 -7.49 16.83
C SER A 202 1.75 -8.96 17.31
N PRO A 203 2.89 -9.67 17.23
CA PRO A 203 4.24 -9.22 16.85
C PRO A 203 4.55 -9.32 15.36
N TYR A 204 3.56 -9.44 14.49
CA TYR A 204 3.74 -9.51 13.04
C TYR A 204 3.65 -8.13 12.42
N ALA A 205 4.34 -7.93 11.30
CA ALA A 205 4.29 -6.70 10.54
C ALA A 205 2.92 -6.46 9.90
N SER A 206 2.64 -5.20 9.60
CA SER A 206 1.58 -4.75 8.69
C SER A 206 2.20 -4.27 7.39
N PHE A 207 1.44 -4.30 6.30
CA PHE A 207 1.91 -3.90 4.99
C PHE A 207 0.93 -2.95 4.32
N LEU A 208 1.31 -1.69 4.19
CA LEU A 208 0.59 -0.68 3.44
C LEU A 208 1.00 -0.79 1.97
N TYR A 209 0.10 -1.25 1.13
CA TYR A 209 0.35 -1.46 -0.29
C TYR A 209 -0.65 -0.69 -1.15
N GLU A 210 -0.14 0.16 -2.05
CA GLU A 210 -0.97 0.91 -2.98
C GLU A 210 -0.33 1.02 -4.36
N THR A 211 -1.14 0.74 -5.38
CA THR A 211 -0.73 0.93 -6.77
C THR A 211 -0.81 2.38 -7.23
N GLU A 212 -1.57 3.18 -6.50
CA GLU A 212 -1.75 4.60 -6.75
C GLU A 212 -1.57 5.41 -5.47
N LEU A 213 -0.54 6.24 -5.44
CA LEU A 213 -0.20 7.08 -4.30
C LEU A 213 -1.30 8.09 -3.95
N GLU A 214 -2.26 8.31 -4.84
CA GLU A 214 -3.36 9.23 -4.63
C GLU A 214 -4.21 8.87 -3.42
N SER A 215 -4.45 7.58 -3.17
CA SER A 215 -5.19 7.09 -2.00
C SER A 215 -4.53 7.53 -0.70
N VAL A 216 -3.21 7.33 -0.61
CA VAL A 216 -2.39 7.72 0.55
C VAL A 216 -2.38 9.24 0.72
N ASN A 217 -2.18 10.00 -0.38
CA ASN A 217 -2.16 11.45 -0.35
C ASN A 217 -3.49 12.02 0.16
N ASN A 218 -4.63 11.50 -0.33
CA ASN A 218 -5.94 11.95 0.11
C ASN A 218 -6.16 11.70 1.60
N THR A 219 -5.71 10.55 2.10
CA THR A 219 -5.81 10.23 3.54
C THR A 219 -4.91 11.16 4.38
N ILE A 220 -3.68 11.40 3.97
CA ILE A 220 -2.76 12.32 4.65
C ILE A 220 -3.32 13.74 4.69
N MET A 221 -3.89 14.22 3.59
CA MET A 221 -4.47 15.57 3.51
C MET A 221 -5.71 15.74 4.41
N GLN A 222 -6.49 14.69 4.62
CA GLN A 222 -7.68 14.73 5.47
C GLN A 222 -7.36 14.57 6.96
N ASP A 223 -6.21 14.03 7.31
CA ASP A 223 -5.88 13.59 8.66
C ASP A 223 -4.87 14.52 9.36
N PHE A 224 -4.99 15.79 9.29
CA PHE A 224 -4.25 16.81 10.09
C PHE A 224 -2.84 16.39 10.61
N GLY A 225 -2.10 15.56 9.84
CA GLY A 225 -0.72 15.14 10.13
C GLY A 225 -0.55 13.86 10.97
N GLY A 226 -1.61 13.26 11.49
CA GLY A 226 -1.53 12.02 12.28
C GLY A 226 -1.00 10.84 11.48
N TYR A 227 -1.37 10.75 10.23
CA TYR A 227 -0.95 9.67 9.33
C TYR A 227 0.58 9.65 9.10
N SER A 228 1.15 10.80 8.76
CA SER A 228 2.61 10.95 8.58
C SER A 228 3.37 10.68 9.88
N TYR A 229 2.80 11.04 11.03
CA TYR A 229 3.37 10.71 12.33
C TYR A 229 3.47 9.20 12.53
N VAL A 230 2.39 8.45 12.28
CA VAL A 230 2.40 6.98 12.42
C VAL A 230 3.41 6.33 11.47
N LEU A 231 3.49 6.78 10.20
CA LEU A 231 4.49 6.28 9.25
C LEU A 231 5.91 6.50 9.77
N ASN A 232 6.21 7.70 10.29
CA ASN A 232 7.54 8.03 10.79
C ASN A 232 7.93 7.20 12.02
N GLN A 233 7.03 7.05 12.97
CA GLN A 233 7.26 6.28 14.20
C GLN A 233 7.39 4.78 13.90
N ALA A 234 6.50 4.24 13.06
CA ALA A 234 6.53 2.83 12.69
C ALA A 234 7.81 2.43 11.94
N PHE A 235 8.35 3.32 11.09
CA PHE A 235 9.62 3.08 10.39
C PHE A 235 10.79 2.91 11.37
N GLN A 236 10.81 3.68 12.45
CA GLN A 236 11.87 3.63 13.47
C GLN A 236 11.56 2.66 14.60
N HIS A 237 10.44 1.95 14.53
CA HIS A 237 9.93 1.08 15.59
C HIS A 237 9.77 1.80 16.92
N GLU A 238 9.46 3.10 16.88
CA GLU A 238 9.21 3.90 18.05
C GLU A 238 7.80 3.68 18.55
N ARG A 239 7.63 3.78 19.88
CA ARG A 239 6.33 3.58 20.52
C ARG A 239 5.25 4.51 19.99
N ILE A 240 4.14 3.95 19.53
CA ILE A 240 2.97 4.70 19.09
C ILE A 240 1.90 4.65 20.18
N GLY A 241 1.45 5.83 20.63
CA GLY A 241 0.34 5.96 21.55
C GLY A 241 -0.95 6.36 20.85
N CYS A 242 -2.06 5.70 21.19
CA CYS A 242 -3.39 6.10 20.78
C CYS A 242 -4.28 6.28 22.01
N SER A 243 -4.89 7.45 22.12
CA SER A 243 -5.91 7.72 23.14
C SER A 243 -7.25 7.93 22.46
N SER A 244 -8.21 7.07 22.76
CA SER A 244 -9.57 7.14 22.26
C SER A 244 -10.55 7.22 23.42
N LYS A 245 -11.63 8.02 23.26
CA LYS A 245 -12.69 8.10 24.26
C LYS A 245 -13.40 6.75 24.47
N THR A 246 -13.41 5.89 23.46
CA THR A 246 -14.14 4.62 23.47
C THR A 246 -13.27 3.46 23.98
N ASN A 247 -11.99 3.42 23.59
CA ASN A 247 -11.10 2.28 23.83
C ASN A 247 -9.99 2.58 24.86
N GLY A 248 -10.01 3.77 25.49
CA GLY A 248 -8.97 4.17 26.44
C GLY A 248 -7.65 4.53 25.74
N THR A 249 -6.55 4.39 26.46
CA THR A 249 -5.20 4.64 25.95
C THR A 249 -4.50 3.31 25.71
N SER A 250 -4.10 3.05 24.46
CA SER A 250 -3.28 1.90 24.07
C SER A 250 -1.92 2.37 23.56
N PHE A 251 -0.94 1.50 23.69
CA PHE A 251 0.42 1.76 23.21
C PHE A 251 0.92 0.55 22.44
N ILE A 252 1.50 0.81 21.29
CA ILE A 252 2.23 -0.19 20.50
C ILE A 252 3.70 0.06 20.79
N GLU A 253 4.32 -0.86 21.51
CA GLU A 253 5.72 -0.67 21.95
C GLU A 253 6.71 -0.80 20.79
N PHE A 254 6.41 -1.64 19.82
CA PHE A 254 7.32 -1.93 18.71
C PHE A 254 6.54 -2.17 17.41
N PRO A 255 6.02 -1.11 16.76
CA PRO A 255 5.26 -1.24 15.53
C PRO A 255 6.15 -1.71 14.38
N GLU A 256 5.63 -2.63 13.55
CA GLU A 256 6.29 -3.12 12.35
C GLU A 256 5.38 -2.82 11.13
N LEU A 257 5.82 -1.92 10.27
CA LEU A 257 5.07 -1.50 9.08
C LEU A 257 5.98 -1.50 7.87
N GLY A 258 5.59 -2.21 6.81
CA GLY A 258 6.16 -2.04 5.47
C GLY A 258 5.28 -1.14 4.62
N PHE A 259 5.89 -0.42 3.70
CA PHE A 259 5.18 0.47 2.78
C PHE A 259 5.69 0.28 1.36
N LEU A 260 4.77 0.02 0.43
CA LEU A 260 5.06 0.00 -1.01
C LEU A 260 3.95 0.73 -1.75
N ALA A 261 4.32 1.80 -2.44
CA ALA A 261 3.36 2.49 -3.29
C ALA A 261 3.99 2.88 -4.63
N THR A 262 3.11 3.08 -5.63
CA THR A 262 3.53 3.68 -6.90
C THR A 262 2.78 4.96 -7.17
N GLY A 263 3.41 5.86 -7.89
CA GLY A 263 2.80 7.14 -8.21
C GLY A 263 3.45 7.85 -9.38
N THR A 264 2.93 9.03 -9.67
CA THR A 264 3.53 9.97 -10.63
C THR A 264 4.39 11.00 -9.88
N PRO A 265 5.31 11.70 -10.57
CA PRO A 265 6.10 12.76 -9.94
C PRO A 265 5.26 13.83 -9.21
N GLY A 266 4.13 14.23 -9.79
CA GLY A 266 3.22 15.17 -9.16
C GLY A 266 2.59 14.66 -7.86
N MET A 267 2.38 13.33 -7.73
CA MET A 267 1.88 12.72 -6.50
C MET A 267 2.97 12.63 -5.42
N LEU A 268 4.23 12.43 -5.81
CA LEU A 268 5.37 12.48 -4.90
C LEU A 268 5.47 13.86 -4.22
N LEU A 269 5.35 14.94 -4.98
CA LEU A 269 5.42 16.32 -4.45
C LEU A 269 4.28 16.62 -3.47
N LYS A 270 3.12 15.99 -3.63
CA LYS A 270 2.02 16.10 -2.65
C LYS A 270 2.32 15.34 -1.37
N LEU A 271 2.92 14.14 -1.48
CA LEU A 271 3.29 13.33 -0.32
C LEU A 271 4.42 13.98 0.47
N ILE A 272 5.43 14.49 -0.24
CA ILE A 272 6.66 15.03 0.31
C ILE A 272 6.88 16.43 -0.26
N PRO A 273 6.26 17.46 0.35
CA PRO A 273 6.39 18.83 -0.15
C PRO A 273 7.78 19.43 0.09
N SER A 274 8.61 18.85 0.94
CA SER A 274 9.96 19.29 1.26
C SER A 274 10.88 18.12 1.57
N THR A 275 12.16 18.23 1.17
CA THR A 275 13.23 17.28 1.53
C THR A 275 13.55 17.27 3.03
N GLU A 276 13.12 18.30 3.77
CA GLU A 276 13.22 18.35 5.23
C GLU A 276 12.15 17.50 5.93
N SER A 277 11.18 16.97 5.17
CA SER A 277 10.19 16.05 5.71
C SER A 277 10.85 14.79 6.27
N GLY A 278 10.53 14.44 7.51
CA GLY A 278 11.01 13.21 8.13
C GLY A 278 10.67 11.96 7.32
N LEU A 279 9.57 11.97 6.56
CA LEU A 279 9.19 10.85 5.70
C LEU A 279 10.13 10.68 4.51
N TYR A 280 10.67 11.79 3.95
CA TYR A 280 11.61 11.72 2.83
C TYR A 280 12.82 10.84 3.12
N SER A 281 13.46 11.02 4.27
CA SER A 281 14.65 10.27 4.66
C SER A 281 14.40 8.78 4.96
N ARG A 282 13.14 8.36 5.01
CA ARG A 282 12.70 6.99 5.33
C ARG A 282 12.25 6.21 4.11
N LEU A 283 12.09 6.88 2.96
CA LEU A 283 11.63 6.27 1.72
C LEU A 283 12.81 5.89 0.83
N LEU A 284 12.82 4.65 0.36
CA LEU A 284 13.59 4.24 -0.79
C LEU A 284 12.79 4.64 -2.03
N ILE A 285 13.22 5.70 -2.70
CA ILE A 285 12.53 6.23 -3.87
C ILE A 285 13.23 5.71 -5.11
N TYR A 286 12.49 4.98 -5.96
CA TYR A 286 12.96 4.53 -7.26
C TYR A 286 12.21 5.28 -8.36
N ARG A 287 12.95 5.95 -9.25
CA ARG A 287 12.39 6.70 -10.36
C ARG A 287 12.48 5.91 -11.65
N ILE A 288 11.39 5.89 -12.40
CA ILE A 288 11.31 5.37 -13.76
C ILE A 288 11.23 6.54 -14.72
N THR A 289 12.05 6.51 -15.77
CA THR A 289 11.97 7.44 -16.90
C THR A 289 11.28 6.76 -18.08
N GLY A 290 10.65 7.56 -18.93
CA GLY A 290 9.98 7.09 -20.14
C GLY A 290 8.70 6.29 -19.91
N ARG A 291 8.08 5.88 -21.01
CA ARG A 291 6.93 4.98 -21.04
C ARG A 291 7.38 3.57 -21.36
N ALA A 292 6.58 2.59 -20.98
CA ALA A 292 6.81 1.23 -21.43
C ALA A 292 6.56 1.12 -22.93
N ASP A 293 7.42 0.40 -23.63
CA ASP A 293 7.19 0.07 -25.02
C ASP A 293 5.98 -0.83 -25.16
N TYR A 294 5.24 -0.64 -26.26
CA TYR A 294 4.13 -1.52 -26.57
C TYR A 294 4.67 -2.92 -26.84
N GLN A 295 4.23 -3.87 -26.04
CA GLN A 295 4.46 -5.28 -26.29
C GLN A 295 3.18 -5.89 -26.87
N PRO A 296 3.24 -6.52 -28.06
CA PRO A 296 2.10 -7.23 -28.60
C PRO A 296 1.73 -8.37 -27.66
N LEU A 297 0.41 -8.61 -27.52
CA LEU A 297 -0.11 -9.78 -26.79
C LEU A 297 0.33 -11.05 -27.56
N THR A 298 1.52 -11.52 -27.29
CA THR A 298 1.93 -12.87 -27.67
C THR A 298 1.30 -13.84 -26.68
N SER A 299 1.03 -15.07 -27.13
CA SER A 299 0.58 -16.14 -26.23
C SER A 299 1.66 -16.39 -25.18
N VAL A 300 1.52 -15.71 -24.06
CA VAL A 300 2.40 -15.89 -22.91
C VAL A 300 2.15 -17.29 -22.39
N ASP A 301 3.22 -18.05 -22.21
CA ASP A 301 3.15 -19.31 -21.48
C ASP A 301 2.59 -18.99 -20.08
N ASP A 302 1.33 -19.38 -19.85
CA ASP A 302 0.51 -19.05 -18.70
C ASP A 302 1.10 -19.52 -17.37
N THR A 303 2.20 -20.29 -17.45
CA THR A 303 2.85 -20.88 -16.29
C THR A 303 3.75 -19.92 -15.52
N MET A 304 4.35 -18.91 -16.15
CA MET A 304 5.36 -18.05 -15.53
C MET A 304 4.85 -16.64 -15.14
N CYS A 305 3.86 -16.11 -15.87
CA CYS A 305 3.34 -14.74 -15.62
C CYS A 305 2.04 -14.70 -14.83
N SER A 306 1.56 -15.86 -14.39
CA SER A 306 0.27 -15.93 -13.70
C SER A 306 0.41 -15.56 -12.21
N VAL A 307 -0.64 -14.95 -11.67
CA VAL A 307 -0.84 -14.78 -10.23
C VAL A 307 -0.50 -16.05 -9.46
N ARG A 308 -0.89 -17.22 -9.99
CA ARG A 308 -0.60 -18.55 -9.40
C ARG A 308 0.89 -18.87 -9.30
N TYR A 309 1.73 -18.35 -10.19
CA TYR A 309 3.18 -18.55 -10.09
C TYR A 309 3.74 -17.87 -8.85
N PHE A 310 3.37 -16.61 -8.62
CA PHE A 310 3.82 -15.85 -7.45
C PHE A 310 3.23 -16.37 -6.14
N GLU A 311 1.97 -16.80 -6.13
CA GLU A 311 1.37 -17.47 -4.96
C GLU A 311 2.13 -18.77 -4.59
N ARG A 312 2.52 -19.58 -5.56
CA ARG A 312 3.35 -20.78 -5.32
C ARG A 312 4.75 -20.43 -4.81
N LEU A 313 5.35 -19.35 -5.32
CA LEU A 313 6.64 -18.89 -4.80
C LEU A 313 6.51 -18.43 -3.34
N GLY A 314 5.43 -17.77 -2.99
CA GLY A 314 5.16 -17.31 -1.61
C GLY A 314 4.94 -18.47 -0.61
N GLN A 315 4.60 -19.67 -1.07
CA GLN A 315 4.47 -20.87 -0.23
C GLN A 315 5.81 -21.52 0.15
N ARG A 316 6.91 -21.10 -0.48
CA ARG A 316 8.29 -21.61 -0.22
C ARG A 316 8.96 -20.87 0.92
#